data_4bc1474bb7025c3b6209edc0b84ec220
#
_entry.id   4bc1474bb7025c3b6209edc0b84ec220
#
_cell.length_a   1.000
_cell.length_b   1.000
_cell.length_c   1.000
_cell.angle_alpha   90.00
_cell.angle_beta   90.00
_cell.angle_gamma   90.00
#
_symmetry.space_group_name_H-M   'P 1'
#
loop_
_entity.id
_entity.type
_entity.pdbx_description
1 polymer ?
#
loop_
_entity_poly.entity_id
_entity_poly.type
_entity_poly.pdbx_seq_one_letter_code
_entity_poly.pdbx_strand_id
1 'polypeptide(L)'
;MGKDSRSQKSKNRTDNTLPVKSAWLDKAAVIAGAVLLVIAVILLFVSNRKIPFMMDDEWYSTNLVTGYPLQGPGDIIRSQIWHYLNWGGRSITHGLLQLSLMSGELCADIINVAAVLLLVFEMYILTGIIAGKEKGPDRSSLYGMLFGMLILCCPNFRMSMLWQAGCANYVYSSVWILLFYICYLRALDAEKKDIPYTWLFIIPLGLITGWSTENMGPSACAIAFFITVICIREKKVSGRKRFWMTAGCVSSFAGSVICILAPGNFIRKDDSAGDLSLTFTDRMLQMLKGAGSYLFPALLVFGISYILYRAYFKEKLGRELVIMLMGVLLSYGAMVLSPHYPDRAAFGTCVLIEICAAALISRLSSRRVIPGTAQLACMMLISSMMVMYTVIAI
;
A
#
# COMPACT_ATOMS: atom_id res chain seq x y z
N MET A 1 62.93 41.65 12.47
CA MET A 1 61.95 41.79 13.60
C MET A 1 60.57 41.80 12.99
N GLY A 2 59.85 40.72 13.08
CA GLY A 2 58.47 40.57 12.59
C GLY A 2 57.89 39.35 13.28
N LYS A 3 57.02 39.56 14.26
CA LYS A 3 56.38 38.49 15.06
C LYS A 3 55.22 37.90 14.31
N ASP A 4 55.30 36.60 14.03
CA ASP A 4 54.17 35.74 13.68
C ASP A 4 53.18 35.59 14.85
N SER A 5 51.95 35.98 14.62
CA SER A 5 50.82 35.62 15.50
C SER A 5 49.92 34.65 14.78
N ARG A 6 50.18 33.34 14.95
CA ARG A 6 49.25 32.26 14.57
C ARG A 6 48.09 32.22 15.55
N SER A 7 46.95 32.70 15.14
CA SER A 7 45.65 32.47 15.79
C SER A 7 45.26 31.01 15.69
N GLN A 8 45.34 30.27 16.79
CA GLN A 8 44.73 28.94 16.95
C GLN A 8 43.19 29.08 16.98
N LYS A 9 42.54 28.82 15.88
CA LYS A 9 41.11 28.53 15.90
C LYS A 9 40.87 27.14 16.49
N SER A 10 40.55 27.10 17.79
CA SER A 10 40.02 25.94 18.49
C SER A 10 38.74 25.50 17.77
N LYS A 11 38.79 24.37 17.07
CA LYS A 11 37.60 23.64 16.60
C LYS A 11 36.98 22.98 17.83
N ASN A 12 36.01 23.60 18.45
CA ASN A 12 35.06 22.93 19.33
C ASN A 12 34.26 21.90 18.48
N ARG A 13 34.78 20.68 18.36
CA ARG A 13 33.98 19.50 18.06
C ARG A 13 33.19 19.21 19.35
N THR A 14 31.92 19.61 19.35
CA THR A 14 30.96 19.04 20.31
C THR A 14 30.83 17.57 19.96
N ASP A 15 31.54 16.73 20.68
CA ASP A 15 31.34 15.28 20.69
C ASP A 15 29.94 15.01 21.29
N ASN A 16 28.93 14.92 20.42
CA ASN A 16 27.60 14.47 20.78
C ASN A 16 27.62 12.95 20.99
N THR A 17 28.42 12.44 21.89
CA THR A 17 28.26 11.10 22.42
C THR A 17 27.05 11.10 23.34
N LEU A 18 25.97 10.45 22.86
CA LEU A 18 24.79 10.23 23.69
C LEU A 18 25.17 9.46 24.96
N PRO A 19 24.53 9.77 26.09
CA PRO A 19 24.74 9.01 27.31
C PRO A 19 24.38 7.53 27.11
N VAL A 20 25.16 6.62 27.64
CA VAL A 20 25.02 5.15 27.58
C VAL A 20 23.58 4.66 27.89
N LYS A 21 22.84 5.41 28.72
CA LYS A 21 21.42 5.17 29.01
C LYS A 21 20.50 5.18 27.76
N SER A 22 20.80 5.96 26.74
CA SER A 22 19.96 6.03 25.54
C SER A 22 20.10 4.80 24.64
N ALA A 23 21.30 4.24 24.52
CA ALA A 23 21.57 3.05 23.71
C ALA A 23 20.88 1.78 24.26
N TRP A 24 20.78 1.66 25.59
CA TRP A 24 20.06 0.55 26.21
C TRP A 24 18.55 0.64 25.99
N LEU A 25 17.96 1.84 26.15
CA LEU A 25 16.54 2.08 25.91
C LEU A 25 16.16 1.82 24.46
N ASP A 26 17.00 2.18 23.49
CA ASP A 26 16.78 1.92 22.07
C ASP A 26 16.79 0.39 21.80
N LYS A 27 17.74 -0.35 22.37
CA LYS A 27 17.76 -1.82 22.25
C LYS A 27 16.54 -2.48 22.88
N ALA A 28 16.14 -2.04 24.07
CA ALA A 28 14.97 -2.54 24.75
C ALA A 28 13.69 -2.28 23.93
N ALA A 29 13.56 -1.11 23.33
CA ALA A 29 12.43 -0.77 22.45
C ALA A 29 12.39 -1.64 21.18
N VAL A 30 13.54 -1.97 20.57
CA VAL A 30 13.62 -2.88 19.43
C VAL A 30 13.11 -4.28 19.79
N ILE A 31 13.57 -4.81 20.94
CA ILE A 31 13.14 -6.14 21.41
C ILE A 31 11.65 -6.12 21.74
N ALA A 32 11.19 -5.12 22.48
CA ALA A 32 9.78 -4.96 22.82
C ALA A 32 8.91 -4.84 21.54
N GLY A 33 9.33 -4.04 20.57
CA GLY A 33 8.66 -3.91 19.29
C GLY A 33 8.55 -5.22 18.51
N ALA A 34 9.60 -6.04 18.52
CA ALA A 34 9.56 -7.36 17.88
C ALA A 34 8.58 -8.32 18.58
N VAL A 35 8.55 -8.33 19.91
CA VAL A 35 7.58 -9.14 20.68
C VAL A 35 6.15 -8.66 20.44
N LEU A 36 5.93 -7.34 20.50
CA LEU A 36 4.62 -6.75 20.24
C LEU A 36 4.14 -7.04 18.81
N LEU A 37 5.04 -7.04 17.82
CA LEU A 37 4.68 -7.40 16.44
C LEU A 37 4.18 -8.85 16.35
N VAL A 38 4.85 -9.79 17.00
CA VAL A 38 4.39 -11.19 17.02
C VAL A 38 3.01 -11.30 17.65
N ILE A 39 2.77 -10.63 18.77
CA ILE A 39 1.45 -10.60 19.44
C ILE A 39 0.40 -9.97 18.51
N ALA A 40 0.73 -8.86 17.84
CA ALA A 40 -0.19 -8.20 16.91
C ALA A 40 -0.56 -9.07 15.72
N VAL A 41 0.38 -9.85 15.17
CA VAL A 41 0.11 -10.83 14.09
C VAL A 41 -0.80 -11.95 14.57
N ILE A 42 -0.60 -12.45 15.79
CA ILE A 42 -1.48 -13.45 16.40
C ILE A 42 -2.90 -12.88 16.58
N LEU A 43 -3.01 -11.63 17.08
CA LEU A 43 -4.30 -10.97 17.23
C LEU A 43 -4.98 -10.72 15.87
N LEU A 44 -4.22 -10.37 14.82
CA LEU A 44 -4.77 -10.26 13.47
C LEU A 44 -5.35 -11.61 12.99
N PHE A 45 -4.64 -12.69 13.21
CA PHE A 45 -5.14 -14.03 12.87
C PHE A 45 -6.40 -14.38 13.66
N VAL A 46 -6.40 -14.14 14.97
CA VAL A 46 -7.59 -14.36 15.83
C VAL A 46 -8.77 -13.50 15.37
N SER A 47 -8.52 -12.24 14.98
CA SER A 47 -9.56 -11.35 14.45
C SER A 47 -10.16 -11.90 13.14
N ASN A 48 -9.34 -12.44 12.23
CA ASN A 48 -9.83 -13.11 11.02
C ASN A 48 -10.71 -14.32 11.38
N ARG A 49 -10.24 -15.19 12.30
CA ARG A 49 -11.01 -16.37 12.76
C ARG A 49 -12.35 -16.05 13.42
N LYS A 50 -12.53 -14.85 13.95
CA LYS A 50 -13.79 -14.37 14.55
C LYS A 50 -14.82 -13.87 13.55
N ILE A 51 -14.39 -13.54 12.35
CA ILE A 51 -15.29 -13.10 11.28
C ILE A 51 -15.61 -14.30 10.39
N PRO A 52 -16.83 -14.85 10.44
CA PRO A 52 -17.24 -15.93 9.55
C PRO A 52 -17.35 -15.42 8.12
N PHE A 53 -17.52 -16.32 7.16
CA PHE A 53 -17.93 -15.93 5.81
C PHE A 53 -19.22 -15.13 5.90
N MET A 54 -19.23 -13.97 5.25
CA MET A 54 -20.35 -13.02 5.31
C MET A 54 -20.55 -12.30 3.99
N MET A 55 -21.74 -11.77 3.80
CA MET A 55 -22.09 -10.97 2.61
C MET A 55 -21.76 -11.73 1.31
N ASP A 56 -20.89 -11.18 0.47
CA ASP A 56 -20.55 -11.76 -0.84
C ASP A 56 -19.68 -13.04 -0.72
N ASP A 57 -19.10 -13.35 0.45
CA ASP A 57 -18.25 -14.53 0.61
C ASP A 57 -19.01 -15.84 0.34
N GLU A 58 -20.26 -15.93 0.80
CA GLU A 58 -21.11 -17.11 0.56
C GLU A 58 -21.37 -17.25 -0.95
N TRP A 59 -21.67 -16.16 -1.62
CA TRP A 59 -21.89 -16.15 -3.06
C TRP A 59 -20.63 -16.54 -3.84
N TYR A 60 -19.48 -15.97 -3.49
CA TYR A 60 -18.19 -16.33 -4.11
C TYR A 60 -17.69 -17.72 -3.76
N SER A 61 -18.19 -18.36 -2.71
CA SER A 61 -17.86 -19.76 -2.38
C SER A 61 -18.55 -20.76 -3.33
N THR A 62 -19.45 -20.29 -4.18
CA THR A 62 -20.17 -21.08 -5.17
C THR A 62 -19.75 -20.79 -6.61
N ASN A 63 -20.06 -21.70 -7.52
CA ASN A 63 -20.00 -21.48 -8.95
C ASN A 63 -21.11 -20.50 -9.33
N LEU A 64 -20.76 -19.30 -9.76
CA LEU A 64 -21.71 -18.20 -10.02
C LEU A 64 -22.71 -18.48 -11.15
N VAL A 65 -22.47 -19.52 -11.96
CA VAL A 65 -23.37 -19.95 -13.03
C VAL A 65 -24.40 -20.95 -12.53
N THR A 66 -23.97 -21.88 -11.66
CA THR A 66 -24.80 -23.02 -11.24
C THR A 66 -25.35 -22.88 -9.83
N GLY A 67 -24.77 -22.03 -8.99
CA GLY A 67 -25.09 -21.89 -7.57
C GLY A 67 -24.58 -23.02 -6.67
N TYR A 68 -23.93 -24.05 -7.23
CA TYR A 68 -23.37 -25.15 -6.44
C TYR A 68 -21.98 -24.81 -5.88
N PRO A 69 -21.54 -25.44 -4.78
CA PRO A 69 -20.20 -25.28 -4.23
C PRO A 69 -19.12 -25.54 -5.30
N LEU A 70 -18.04 -24.75 -5.23
CA LEU A 70 -16.90 -24.89 -6.14
C LEU A 70 -16.25 -26.28 -6.00
N GLN A 71 -16.05 -26.97 -7.12
CA GLN A 71 -15.43 -28.30 -7.17
C GLN A 71 -13.97 -28.25 -7.63
N GLY A 72 -13.53 -27.14 -8.25
CA GLY A 72 -12.17 -27.03 -8.74
C GLY A 72 -11.91 -25.79 -9.58
N PRO A 73 -10.67 -25.64 -10.09
CA PRO A 73 -10.28 -24.47 -10.88
C PRO A 73 -11.15 -24.20 -12.11
N GLY A 74 -11.73 -25.23 -12.72
CA GLY A 74 -12.64 -25.09 -13.86
C GLY A 74 -13.92 -24.32 -13.52
N ASP A 75 -14.44 -24.50 -12.31
CA ASP A 75 -15.60 -23.76 -11.82
C ASP A 75 -15.27 -22.30 -11.57
N ILE A 76 -14.06 -22.03 -11.03
CA ILE A 76 -13.58 -20.67 -10.83
C ILE A 76 -13.49 -19.94 -12.18
N ILE A 77 -12.91 -20.57 -13.21
CA ILE A 77 -12.79 -19.97 -14.55
C ILE A 77 -14.18 -19.64 -15.10
N ARG A 78 -15.13 -20.58 -15.03
CA ARG A 78 -16.52 -20.35 -15.49
C ARG A 78 -17.20 -19.24 -14.72
N SER A 79 -17.04 -19.22 -13.39
CA SER A 79 -17.56 -18.16 -12.52
C SER A 79 -16.99 -16.80 -12.90
N GLN A 80 -15.68 -16.70 -13.16
CA GLN A 80 -15.04 -15.43 -13.48
C GLN A 80 -15.38 -14.93 -14.89
N ILE A 81 -15.62 -15.81 -15.85
CA ILE A 81 -16.16 -15.42 -17.16
C ILE A 81 -17.57 -14.84 -17.00
N TRP A 82 -18.43 -15.52 -16.25
CA TRP A 82 -19.78 -15.02 -15.97
C TRP A 82 -19.75 -13.69 -15.21
N HIS A 83 -18.90 -13.60 -14.17
CA HIS A 83 -18.74 -12.41 -13.37
C HIS A 83 -18.29 -11.20 -14.20
N TYR A 84 -17.32 -11.41 -15.10
CA TYR A 84 -16.82 -10.38 -16.01
C TYR A 84 -17.93 -9.84 -16.94
N LEU A 85 -18.78 -10.73 -17.45
CA LEU A 85 -19.84 -10.37 -18.37
C LEU A 85 -21.06 -9.73 -17.68
N ASN A 86 -21.35 -10.07 -16.41
CA ASN A 86 -22.62 -9.73 -15.77
C ASN A 86 -22.48 -8.86 -14.50
N TRP A 87 -21.30 -8.82 -13.84
CA TRP A 87 -21.17 -8.17 -12.53
C TRP A 87 -20.04 -7.14 -12.42
N GLY A 88 -18.83 -7.47 -12.88
CA GLY A 88 -17.72 -6.52 -12.80
C GLY A 88 -16.37 -7.04 -13.29
N GLY A 89 -15.43 -6.09 -13.50
CA GLY A 89 -14.16 -6.33 -14.19
C GLY A 89 -13.04 -6.96 -13.39
N ARG A 90 -13.14 -7.12 -12.06
CA ARG A 90 -12.05 -7.53 -11.16
C ARG A 90 -11.82 -9.05 -11.14
N SER A 91 -11.82 -9.72 -12.29
CA SER A 91 -11.81 -11.18 -12.37
C SER A 91 -10.60 -11.84 -11.74
N ILE A 92 -9.41 -11.23 -11.81
CA ILE A 92 -8.20 -11.77 -11.16
C ILE A 92 -8.37 -11.80 -9.65
N THR A 93 -8.80 -10.69 -9.08
CA THR A 93 -9.03 -10.54 -7.64
C THR A 93 -10.08 -11.53 -7.13
N HIS A 94 -11.22 -11.60 -7.82
CA HIS A 94 -12.31 -12.50 -7.42
C HIS A 94 -11.99 -13.98 -7.71
N GLY A 95 -11.18 -14.27 -8.71
CA GLY A 95 -10.69 -15.63 -8.96
C GLY A 95 -9.78 -16.12 -7.82
N LEU A 96 -8.90 -15.27 -7.32
CA LEU A 96 -8.08 -15.59 -6.13
C LEU A 96 -8.93 -15.69 -4.86
N LEU A 97 -9.94 -14.84 -4.71
CA LEU A 97 -10.92 -14.96 -3.63
C LEU A 97 -11.61 -16.34 -3.66
N GLN A 98 -12.16 -16.74 -4.82
CA GLN A 98 -12.82 -18.03 -4.97
C GLN A 98 -11.89 -19.21 -4.66
N LEU A 99 -10.62 -19.12 -5.08
CA LEU A 99 -9.60 -20.13 -4.75
C LEU A 99 -9.37 -20.21 -3.24
N SER A 100 -9.30 -19.07 -2.56
CA SER A 100 -9.15 -18.97 -1.11
C SER A 100 -10.37 -19.57 -0.39
N LEU A 101 -11.58 -19.18 -0.76
CA LEU A 101 -12.82 -19.66 -0.15
C LEU A 101 -13.04 -21.16 -0.39
N MET A 102 -12.71 -21.67 -1.57
CA MET A 102 -12.78 -23.11 -1.90
C MET A 102 -11.87 -23.94 -0.97
N SER A 103 -10.80 -23.35 -0.47
CA SER A 103 -9.85 -24.01 0.44
C SER A 103 -10.32 -24.05 1.91
N GLY A 104 -11.47 -23.46 2.22
CA GLY A 104 -12.08 -23.40 3.54
C GLY A 104 -11.62 -22.21 4.39
N GLU A 105 -12.40 -21.90 5.42
CA GLU A 105 -12.22 -20.69 6.25
C GLU A 105 -10.81 -20.55 6.84
N LEU A 106 -10.28 -21.62 7.44
CA LEU A 106 -8.94 -21.56 8.06
C LEU A 106 -7.86 -21.22 7.05
N CYS A 107 -7.94 -21.79 5.85
CA CYS A 107 -6.97 -21.53 4.79
C CYS A 107 -7.13 -20.07 4.29
N ALA A 108 -8.36 -19.60 4.12
CA ALA A 108 -8.65 -18.23 3.71
C ALA A 108 -8.10 -17.22 4.74
N ASP A 109 -8.27 -17.46 6.03
CA ASP A 109 -7.75 -16.60 7.10
C ASP A 109 -6.20 -16.56 7.10
N ILE A 110 -5.56 -17.70 6.90
CA ILE A 110 -4.10 -17.77 6.79
C ILE A 110 -3.61 -16.98 5.57
N ILE A 111 -4.29 -17.10 4.44
CA ILE A 111 -3.96 -16.35 3.21
C ILE A 111 -4.13 -14.85 3.44
N ASN A 112 -5.21 -14.42 4.11
CA ASN A 112 -5.44 -13.01 4.45
C ASN A 112 -4.30 -12.44 5.30
N VAL A 113 -3.93 -13.13 6.39
CA VAL A 113 -2.84 -12.69 7.26
C VAL A 113 -1.52 -12.65 6.49
N ALA A 114 -1.24 -13.66 5.68
CA ALA A 114 -0.04 -13.68 4.85
C ALA A 114 0.00 -12.52 3.85
N ALA A 115 -1.14 -12.19 3.23
CA ALA A 115 -1.25 -11.05 2.31
C ALA A 115 -1.01 -9.71 3.02
N VAL A 116 -1.53 -9.53 4.24
CA VAL A 116 -1.27 -8.33 5.05
C VAL A 116 0.22 -8.22 5.39
N LEU A 117 0.86 -9.31 5.82
CA LEU A 117 2.28 -9.31 6.12
C LEU A 117 3.14 -9.00 4.89
N LEU A 118 2.77 -9.54 3.73
CA LEU A 118 3.43 -9.25 2.46
C LEU A 118 3.23 -7.78 2.05
N LEU A 119 2.03 -7.24 2.19
CA LEU A 119 1.74 -5.83 1.94
C LEU A 119 2.62 -4.91 2.81
N VAL A 120 2.71 -5.19 4.12
CA VAL A 120 3.58 -4.42 5.03
C VAL A 120 5.05 -4.54 4.62
N PHE A 121 5.49 -5.70 4.16
CA PHE A 121 6.85 -5.90 3.65
C PHE A 121 7.13 -5.05 2.41
N GLU A 122 6.18 -4.94 1.49
CA GLU A 122 6.31 -4.08 0.31
C GLU A 122 6.27 -2.59 0.67
N MET A 123 5.41 -2.19 1.61
CA MET A 123 5.42 -0.84 2.20
C MET A 123 6.79 -0.51 2.80
N TYR A 124 7.40 -1.46 3.52
CA TYR A 124 8.75 -1.31 4.07
C TYR A 124 9.81 -1.09 2.96
N ILE A 125 9.76 -1.86 1.88
CA ILE A 125 10.68 -1.70 0.74
C ILE A 125 10.51 -0.33 0.09
N LEU A 126 9.26 0.09 -0.19
CA LEU A 126 8.95 1.38 -0.80
C LEU A 126 9.36 2.55 0.09
N THR A 127 9.08 2.45 1.40
CA THR A 127 9.54 3.43 2.38
C THR A 127 11.07 3.60 2.32
N GLY A 128 11.81 2.49 2.24
CA GLY A 128 13.27 2.52 2.11
C GLY A 128 13.77 3.11 0.79
N ILE A 129 13.06 2.88 -0.32
CA ILE A 129 13.38 3.49 -1.62
C ILE A 129 13.20 5.01 -1.56
N ILE A 130 12.09 5.48 -0.97
CA ILE A 130 11.72 6.90 -0.90
C ILE A 130 12.58 7.65 0.13
N ALA A 131 12.87 7.05 1.28
CA ALA A 131 13.71 7.65 2.30
C ALA A 131 15.18 7.81 1.88
N GLY A 132 15.65 7.00 0.93
CA GLY A 132 17.01 7.11 0.37
C GLY A 132 18.10 6.45 1.21
N LYS A 133 19.37 6.82 0.92
CA LYS A 133 20.59 6.14 1.47
C LYS A 133 20.96 6.53 2.91
N GLU A 134 20.21 7.35 3.61
CA GLU A 134 20.52 7.64 5.02
C GLU A 134 20.46 6.35 5.84
N LYS A 135 21.29 6.24 6.89
CA LYS A 135 21.22 5.10 7.83
C LYS A 135 19.79 5.05 8.37
N GLY A 136 19.00 4.18 7.74
CA GLY A 136 17.60 4.00 8.09
C GLY A 136 17.46 3.41 9.51
N PRO A 137 16.25 3.47 10.05
CA PRO A 137 15.90 2.84 11.31
C PRO A 137 16.17 1.33 11.27
N ASP A 138 16.19 0.71 12.42
CA ASP A 138 16.21 -0.74 12.53
C ASP A 138 15.06 -1.35 11.71
N ARG A 139 15.37 -2.42 10.96
CA ARG A 139 14.44 -3.01 10.00
C ARG A 139 13.16 -3.53 10.65
N SER A 140 13.30 -4.20 11.81
CA SER A 140 12.15 -4.75 12.54
C SER A 140 11.26 -3.63 13.09
N SER A 141 11.86 -2.56 13.56
CA SER A 141 11.14 -1.39 14.09
C SER A 141 10.34 -0.67 12.99
N LEU A 142 10.93 -0.49 11.82
CA LEU A 142 10.21 0.13 10.69
C LEU A 142 9.05 -0.76 10.23
N TYR A 143 9.26 -2.07 10.15
CA TYR A 143 8.22 -3.02 9.79
C TYR A 143 7.06 -2.99 10.81
N GLY A 144 7.36 -3.05 12.11
CA GLY A 144 6.36 -2.98 13.19
C GLY A 144 5.59 -1.65 13.18
N MET A 145 6.28 -0.54 12.91
CA MET A 145 5.63 0.77 12.78
C MET A 145 4.65 0.78 11.61
N LEU A 146 5.04 0.28 10.44
CA LEU A 146 4.18 0.20 9.26
C LEU A 146 2.98 -0.73 9.48
N PHE A 147 3.18 -1.87 10.15
CA PHE A 147 2.08 -2.76 10.51
C PHE A 147 1.06 -2.05 11.42
N GLY A 148 1.53 -1.36 12.45
CA GLY A 148 0.66 -0.59 13.32
C GLY A 148 -0.05 0.55 12.60
N MET A 149 0.64 1.29 11.73
CA MET A 149 0.05 2.36 10.91
C MET A 149 -1.06 1.82 10.02
N LEU A 150 -0.81 0.72 9.30
CA LEU A 150 -1.77 0.10 8.39
C LEU A 150 -3.09 -0.23 9.10
N ILE A 151 -3.06 -0.70 10.33
CA ILE A 151 -4.27 -1.00 11.11
C ILE A 151 -4.96 0.27 11.62
N LEU A 152 -4.16 1.23 12.13
CA LEU A 152 -4.69 2.46 12.73
C LEU A 152 -5.28 3.43 11.72
N CYS A 153 -4.69 3.50 10.52
CA CYS A 153 -5.15 4.39 9.46
C CYS A 153 -6.13 3.72 8.49
N CYS A 154 -6.32 2.40 8.59
CA CYS A 154 -7.15 1.64 7.68
C CYS A 154 -8.59 2.18 7.64
N PRO A 155 -9.08 2.61 6.46
CA PRO A 155 -10.48 2.98 6.33
C PRO A 155 -11.33 1.72 6.44
N ASN A 156 -11.99 1.54 7.57
CA ASN A 156 -12.82 0.37 7.88
C ASN A 156 -12.03 -0.95 7.91
N PHE A 157 -11.29 -1.16 8.99
CA PHE A 157 -10.45 -2.34 9.22
C PHE A 157 -11.19 -3.67 8.97
N ARG A 158 -12.44 -3.81 9.50
CA ARG A 158 -13.23 -5.04 9.35
C ARG A 158 -13.54 -5.32 7.87
N MET A 159 -14.01 -4.33 7.14
CA MET A 159 -14.45 -4.50 5.74
C MET A 159 -13.31 -4.50 4.73
N SER A 160 -12.15 -3.97 5.08
CA SER A 160 -10.98 -3.93 4.19
C SER A 160 -10.03 -5.09 4.37
N MET A 161 -9.90 -5.62 5.61
CA MET A 161 -8.84 -6.57 5.95
C MET A 161 -9.32 -7.90 6.54
N LEU A 162 -10.54 -7.95 7.13
CA LEU A 162 -11.05 -9.16 7.76
C LEU A 162 -12.15 -9.85 6.96
N TRP A 163 -13.01 -9.09 6.27
CA TRP A 163 -13.97 -9.65 5.33
C TRP A 163 -13.23 -10.22 4.12
N GLN A 164 -13.48 -11.48 3.75
CA GLN A 164 -12.71 -12.21 2.72
C GLN A 164 -12.74 -11.50 1.36
N ALA A 165 -13.94 -11.16 0.87
CA ALA A 165 -14.07 -10.43 -0.39
C ALA A 165 -13.48 -9.02 -0.31
N GLY A 166 -13.54 -8.37 0.85
CA GLY A 166 -12.89 -7.09 1.11
C GLY A 166 -11.38 -7.21 1.08
N CYS A 167 -10.81 -8.17 1.80
CA CYS A 167 -9.37 -8.41 1.83
C CYS A 167 -8.83 -8.70 0.41
N ALA A 168 -9.53 -9.53 -0.37
CA ALA A 168 -9.16 -9.79 -1.76
C ALA A 168 -9.17 -8.51 -2.60
N ASN A 169 -10.24 -7.71 -2.52
CA ASN A 169 -10.37 -6.48 -3.30
C ASN A 169 -9.34 -5.40 -2.94
N TYR A 170 -8.93 -5.30 -1.66
CA TYR A 170 -8.12 -4.18 -1.18
C TYR A 170 -6.71 -4.59 -0.80
N VAL A 171 -6.53 -5.66 -0.02
CA VAL A 171 -5.19 -6.10 0.40
C VAL A 171 -4.48 -6.86 -0.71
N TYR A 172 -5.09 -7.92 -1.27
CA TYR A 172 -4.42 -8.70 -2.33
C TYR A 172 -4.10 -7.83 -3.54
N SER A 173 -5.05 -7.00 -3.99
CA SER A 173 -4.80 -6.09 -5.10
C SER A 173 -3.66 -5.11 -4.81
N SER A 174 -3.54 -4.61 -3.58
CA SER A 174 -2.45 -3.71 -3.21
C SER A 174 -1.09 -4.41 -3.23
N VAL A 175 -1.01 -5.70 -2.89
CA VAL A 175 0.25 -6.46 -2.92
C VAL A 175 0.89 -6.40 -4.30
N TRP A 176 0.22 -6.86 -5.37
CA TRP A 176 0.87 -6.83 -6.69
C TRP A 176 1.00 -5.43 -7.28
N ILE A 177 0.13 -4.50 -6.89
CA ILE A 177 0.28 -3.09 -7.27
C ILE A 177 1.54 -2.48 -6.64
N LEU A 178 1.80 -2.70 -5.35
CA LEU A 178 3.01 -2.21 -4.70
C LEU A 178 4.27 -2.90 -5.23
N LEU A 179 4.21 -4.19 -5.54
CA LEU A 179 5.33 -4.88 -6.21
C LEU A 179 5.65 -4.23 -7.56
N PHE A 180 4.62 -3.86 -8.32
CA PHE A 180 4.79 -3.12 -9.57
C PHE A 180 5.43 -1.75 -9.34
N TYR A 181 4.98 -0.98 -8.33
CA TYR A 181 5.63 0.28 -7.92
C TYR A 181 7.09 0.08 -7.53
N ILE A 182 7.42 -1.00 -6.78
CA ILE A 182 8.80 -1.31 -6.38
C ILE A 182 9.69 -1.48 -7.62
N CYS A 183 9.22 -2.22 -8.64
CA CYS A 183 9.97 -2.41 -9.88
C CYS A 183 10.30 -1.07 -10.55
N TYR A 184 9.31 -0.21 -10.70
CA TYR A 184 9.48 1.06 -11.41
C TYR A 184 10.24 2.11 -10.61
N LEU A 185 9.96 2.27 -9.30
CA LEU A 185 10.70 3.23 -8.48
C LEU A 185 12.18 2.87 -8.32
N ARG A 186 12.50 1.57 -8.23
CA ARG A 186 13.92 1.13 -8.27
C ARG A 186 14.59 1.47 -9.58
N ALA A 187 13.87 1.50 -10.68
CA ALA A 187 14.40 1.84 -11.99
C ALA A 187 14.86 3.31 -12.13
N LEU A 188 14.38 4.20 -11.28
CA LEU A 188 14.82 5.60 -11.23
C LEU A 188 16.29 5.75 -10.80
N ASP A 189 16.79 4.84 -9.98
CA ASP A 189 18.19 4.81 -9.55
C ASP A 189 19.01 4.01 -10.56
N ALA A 190 19.82 4.69 -11.35
CA ALA A 190 20.66 4.06 -12.37
C ALA A 190 21.75 3.14 -11.79
N GLU A 191 22.15 3.35 -10.52
CA GLU A 191 23.16 2.54 -9.85
C GLU A 191 22.57 1.24 -9.29
N LYS A 192 21.26 1.18 -9.06
CA LYS A 192 20.59 -0.04 -8.56
C LYS A 192 20.38 -1.02 -9.70
N LYS A 193 20.79 -2.25 -9.44
CA LYS A 193 20.46 -3.38 -10.34
C LYS A 193 18.96 -3.59 -10.34
N ASP A 194 18.43 -3.97 -11.50
CA ASP A 194 17.04 -4.43 -11.60
C ASP A 194 16.83 -5.64 -10.70
N ILE A 195 15.58 -5.84 -10.27
CA ILE A 195 15.19 -7.10 -9.61
C ILE A 195 15.46 -8.23 -10.59
N PRO A 196 16.11 -9.31 -10.15
CA PRO A 196 16.37 -10.45 -11.05
C PRO A 196 15.10 -10.89 -11.76
N TYR A 197 15.22 -11.20 -13.04
CA TYR A 197 14.11 -11.70 -13.87
C TYR A 197 12.92 -10.74 -14.06
N THR A 198 13.04 -9.45 -13.72
CA THR A 198 11.95 -8.44 -13.94
C THR A 198 11.40 -8.52 -15.36
N TRP A 199 12.25 -8.70 -16.37
CA TRP A 199 11.84 -8.80 -17.77
C TRP A 199 10.92 -10.00 -18.06
N LEU A 200 10.96 -11.06 -17.21
CA LEU A 200 10.14 -12.26 -17.37
C LEU A 200 8.77 -12.09 -16.72
N PHE A 201 8.71 -11.56 -15.51
CA PHE A 201 7.46 -11.47 -14.74
C PHE A 201 6.72 -10.15 -14.88
N ILE A 202 7.35 -9.10 -15.47
CA ILE A 202 6.74 -7.77 -15.52
C ILE A 202 5.47 -7.71 -16.38
N ILE A 203 5.37 -8.56 -17.43
CA ILE A 203 4.20 -8.61 -18.29
C ILE A 203 2.99 -9.17 -17.53
N PRO A 204 3.05 -10.38 -16.94
CA PRO A 204 1.95 -10.87 -16.11
C PRO A 204 1.68 -9.98 -14.91
N LEU A 205 2.70 -9.44 -14.23
CA LEU A 205 2.52 -8.53 -13.11
C LEU A 205 1.81 -7.24 -13.55
N GLY A 206 2.21 -6.63 -14.66
CA GLY A 206 1.55 -5.45 -15.21
C GLY A 206 0.09 -5.72 -15.56
N LEU A 207 -0.19 -6.84 -16.24
CA LEU A 207 -1.55 -7.23 -16.58
C LEU A 207 -2.43 -7.38 -15.32
N ILE A 208 -1.95 -8.10 -14.31
CA ILE A 208 -2.66 -8.30 -13.03
C ILE A 208 -2.85 -6.96 -12.31
N THR A 209 -1.80 -6.11 -12.27
CA THR A 209 -1.87 -4.77 -11.67
C THR A 209 -2.97 -3.92 -12.30
N GLY A 210 -3.03 -3.86 -13.62
CA GLY A 210 -4.08 -3.11 -14.32
C GLY A 210 -5.47 -3.73 -14.15
N TRP A 211 -5.55 -5.07 -14.12
CA TRP A 211 -6.82 -5.81 -14.05
C TRP A 211 -7.29 -6.07 -12.61
N SER A 212 -6.93 -5.23 -11.67
CA SER A 212 -7.24 -5.44 -10.24
C SER A 212 -8.38 -4.57 -9.75
N THR A 213 -8.24 -3.26 -9.90
CA THR A 213 -9.20 -2.27 -9.41
C THR A 213 -9.25 -1.08 -10.35
N GLU A 214 -10.41 -0.43 -10.42
CA GLU A 214 -10.69 0.66 -11.37
C GLU A 214 -9.97 1.96 -10.99
N ASN A 215 -9.48 2.11 -9.75
CA ASN A 215 -8.76 3.30 -9.29
C ASN A 215 -7.24 3.10 -9.18
N MET A 216 -6.80 2.05 -8.51
CA MET A 216 -5.37 1.83 -8.24
C MET A 216 -4.62 1.29 -9.46
N GLY A 217 -5.24 0.39 -10.25
CA GLY A 217 -4.64 -0.20 -11.45
C GLY A 217 -4.26 0.86 -12.49
N PRO A 218 -5.20 1.68 -12.97
CA PRO A 218 -4.90 2.78 -13.91
C PRO A 218 -3.91 3.80 -13.35
N SER A 219 -3.98 4.09 -12.05
CA SER A 219 -3.03 5.01 -11.40
C SER A 219 -1.61 4.46 -11.42
N ALA A 220 -1.42 3.18 -11.13
CA ALA A 220 -0.13 2.51 -11.20
C ALA A 220 0.40 2.47 -12.64
N CYS A 221 -0.46 2.24 -13.63
CA CYS A 221 -0.12 2.32 -15.04
C CYS A 221 0.40 3.71 -15.42
N ALA A 222 -0.31 4.77 -15.04
CA ALA A 222 0.08 6.15 -15.33
C ALA A 222 1.44 6.51 -14.69
N ILE A 223 1.67 6.10 -13.44
CA ILE A 223 2.96 6.29 -12.75
C ILE A 223 4.08 5.51 -13.44
N ALA A 224 3.85 4.26 -13.82
CA ALA A 224 4.82 3.45 -14.56
C ALA A 224 5.19 4.10 -15.90
N PHE A 225 4.22 4.61 -16.64
CA PHE A 225 4.44 5.35 -17.88
C PHE A 225 5.28 6.60 -17.62
N PHE A 226 4.93 7.40 -16.61
CA PHE A 226 5.67 8.62 -16.27
C PHE A 226 7.13 8.32 -15.90
N ILE A 227 7.38 7.30 -15.07
CA ILE A 227 8.74 6.85 -14.73
C ILE A 227 9.49 6.38 -15.97
N THR A 228 8.84 5.62 -16.86
CA THR A 228 9.45 5.13 -18.09
C THR A 228 9.91 6.30 -18.98
N VAL A 229 9.06 7.31 -19.15
CA VAL A 229 9.40 8.53 -19.92
C VAL A 229 10.59 9.25 -19.30
N ILE A 230 10.62 9.44 -17.98
CA ILE A 230 11.74 10.05 -17.27
C ILE A 230 13.03 9.28 -17.55
N CYS A 231 13.02 7.96 -17.32
CA CYS A 231 14.22 7.12 -17.49
C CYS A 231 14.75 7.10 -18.91
N ILE A 232 13.86 7.12 -19.92
CA ILE A 232 14.26 7.18 -21.35
C ILE A 232 14.86 8.55 -21.67
N ARG A 233 14.24 9.66 -21.23
CA ARG A 233 14.72 11.02 -21.47
C ARG A 233 16.08 11.29 -20.81
N GLU A 234 16.28 10.80 -19.61
CA GLU A 234 17.53 10.91 -18.86
C GLU A 234 18.63 9.96 -19.38
N LYS A 235 18.35 9.14 -20.42
CA LYS A 235 19.25 8.12 -20.97
C LYS A 235 19.84 7.15 -19.94
N LYS A 236 19.11 6.91 -18.84
CA LYS A 236 19.53 6.06 -17.72
C LYS A 236 19.22 4.58 -17.91
N VAL A 237 18.71 4.18 -19.07
CA VAL A 237 18.20 2.83 -19.29
C VAL A 237 18.92 2.11 -20.42
N SER A 238 19.36 0.88 -20.13
CA SER A 238 19.83 -0.09 -21.15
C SER A 238 18.66 -0.54 -22.04
N GLY A 239 18.97 -1.19 -23.17
CA GLY A 239 17.95 -1.74 -24.06
C GLY A 239 17.00 -2.72 -23.35
N ARG A 240 17.53 -3.62 -22.51
CA ARG A 240 16.74 -4.57 -21.70
C ARG A 240 15.82 -3.84 -20.72
N LYS A 241 16.33 -2.82 -20.03
CA LYS A 241 15.56 -2.03 -19.07
C LYS A 241 14.43 -1.27 -19.75
N ARG A 242 14.70 -0.64 -20.90
CA ARG A 242 13.70 0.02 -21.73
C ARG A 242 12.61 -0.96 -22.16
N PHE A 243 13.01 -2.15 -22.62
CA PHE A 243 12.06 -3.16 -23.05
C PHE A 243 11.09 -3.55 -21.93
N TRP A 244 11.59 -3.97 -20.77
CA TRP A 244 10.68 -4.42 -19.71
C TRP A 244 9.83 -3.28 -19.12
N MET A 245 10.36 -2.05 -19.04
CA MET A 245 9.57 -0.90 -18.59
C MET A 245 8.42 -0.60 -19.56
N THR A 246 8.69 -0.61 -20.86
CA THR A 246 7.66 -0.39 -21.88
C THR A 246 6.65 -1.56 -21.90
N ALA A 247 7.10 -2.80 -21.84
CA ALA A 247 6.24 -3.98 -21.81
C ALA A 247 5.32 -3.99 -20.57
N GLY A 248 5.84 -3.63 -19.39
CA GLY A 248 5.04 -3.50 -18.18
C GLY A 248 4.00 -2.37 -18.26
N CYS A 249 4.32 -1.23 -18.88
CA CYS A 249 3.34 -0.18 -19.14
C CYS A 249 2.23 -0.66 -20.07
N VAL A 250 2.58 -1.31 -21.18
CA VAL A 250 1.59 -1.80 -22.15
C VAL A 250 0.69 -2.87 -21.53
N SER A 251 1.27 -3.81 -20.78
CA SER A 251 0.48 -4.87 -20.13
C SER A 251 -0.43 -4.32 -19.03
N SER A 252 0.04 -3.35 -18.22
CA SER A 252 -0.80 -2.73 -17.17
C SER A 252 -1.90 -1.85 -17.78
N PHE A 253 -1.64 -1.19 -18.91
CA PHE A 253 -2.66 -0.48 -19.65
C PHE A 253 -3.74 -1.45 -20.19
N ALA A 254 -3.30 -2.55 -20.81
CA ALA A 254 -4.23 -3.58 -21.30
C ALA A 254 -5.10 -4.15 -20.17
N GLY A 255 -4.49 -4.47 -19.01
CA GLY A 255 -5.21 -4.90 -17.82
C GLY A 255 -6.24 -3.88 -17.32
N SER A 256 -5.86 -2.58 -17.29
CA SER A 256 -6.77 -1.49 -16.90
C SER A 256 -7.95 -1.36 -17.85
N VAL A 257 -7.72 -1.46 -19.16
CA VAL A 257 -8.78 -1.43 -20.17
C VAL A 257 -9.72 -2.62 -19.98
N ILE A 258 -9.19 -3.84 -19.80
CA ILE A 258 -10.00 -5.03 -19.53
C ILE A 258 -10.85 -4.85 -18.27
N CYS A 259 -10.26 -4.33 -17.18
CA CYS A 259 -10.98 -4.14 -15.92
C CYS A 259 -12.13 -3.12 -16.06
N ILE A 260 -11.84 -1.96 -16.65
CA ILE A 260 -12.79 -0.84 -16.72
C ILE A 260 -13.91 -1.12 -17.74
N LEU A 261 -13.55 -1.69 -18.88
CA LEU A 261 -14.53 -1.95 -19.96
C LEU A 261 -15.26 -3.29 -19.83
N ALA A 262 -15.18 -3.95 -18.68
CA ALA A 262 -15.94 -5.18 -18.44
C ALA A 262 -17.45 -4.91 -18.62
N PRO A 263 -18.17 -5.71 -19.41
CA PRO A 263 -19.61 -5.56 -19.61
C PRO A 263 -20.40 -5.50 -18.31
N GLY A 264 -20.04 -6.32 -17.32
CA GLY A 264 -20.68 -6.35 -16.00
C GLY A 264 -20.62 -5.03 -15.24
N ASN A 265 -19.60 -4.20 -15.44
CA ASN A 265 -19.53 -2.87 -14.83
C ASN A 265 -20.67 -1.95 -15.31
N PHE A 266 -21.07 -2.08 -16.58
CA PHE A 266 -22.15 -1.28 -17.17
C PHE A 266 -23.51 -1.81 -16.74
N ILE A 267 -23.72 -3.14 -16.74
CA ILE A 267 -24.95 -3.78 -16.26
C ILE A 267 -25.23 -3.38 -14.82
N ARG A 268 -24.25 -3.57 -13.92
CA ARG A 268 -24.40 -3.18 -12.51
C ARG A 268 -24.65 -1.69 -12.31
N LYS A 269 -24.10 -0.84 -13.18
CA LYS A 269 -24.34 0.60 -13.13
C LYS A 269 -25.81 0.92 -13.48
N ASP A 270 -26.35 0.26 -14.48
CA ASP A 270 -27.72 0.48 -14.92
C ASP A 270 -28.72 -0.01 -13.86
N ASP A 271 -28.48 -1.16 -13.23
CA ASP A 271 -29.27 -1.67 -12.10
C ASP A 271 -29.23 -0.73 -10.88
N SER A 272 -28.07 -0.09 -10.66
CA SER A 272 -27.89 0.86 -9.55
C SER A 272 -28.38 2.28 -9.87
N ALA A 273 -28.58 2.62 -11.15
CA ALA A 273 -28.95 3.97 -11.60
C ALA A 273 -30.42 4.31 -11.29
N GLY A 274 -31.23 3.34 -10.86
CA GLY A 274 -32.62 3.57 -10.46
C GLY A 274 -32.80 4.50 -9.28
N ASP A 275 -31.74 4.77 -8.49
CA ASP A 275 -31.90 5.51 -7.24
C ASP A 275 -31.18 6.87 -7.15
N LEU A 276 -30.08 7.15 -7.88
CA LEU A 276 -29.38 8.44 -7.74
C LEU A 276 -28.42 8.72 -8.92
N SER A 277 -28.86 9.49 -9.89
CA SER A 277 -27.96 10.16 -10.83
C SER A 277 -27.19 11.28 -10.10
N LEU A 278 -26.14 10.92 -9.38
CA LEU A 278 -25.30 11.91 -8.70
C LEU A 278 -24.67 12.85 -9.73
N THR A 279 -24.86 14.15 -9.51
CA THR A 279 -24.20 15.19 -10.31
C THR A 279 -22.69 15.15 -10.07
N PHE A 280 -21.93 15.78 -10.95
CA PHE A 280 -20.49 15.94 -10.73
C PHE A 280 -20.17 16.63 -9.39
N THR A 281 -20.97 17.62 -9.01
CA THR A 281 -20.85 18.34 -7.72
C THR A 281 -21.05 17.40 -6.54
N ASP A 282 -22.07 16.52 -6.60
CA ASP A 282 -22.31 15.53 -5.53
C ASP A 282 -21.15 14.58 -5.36
N ARG A 283 -20.55 14.13 -6.46
CA ARG A 283 -19.33 13.27 -6.46
C ARG A 283 -18.15 13.99 -5.85
N MET A 284 -17.93 15.26 -6.18
CA MET A 284 -16.88 16.08 -5.57
C MET A 284 -17.09 16.25 -4.06
N LEU A 285 -18.34 16.45 -3.63
CA LEU A 285 -18.67 16.52 -2.19
C LEU A 285 -18.45 15.19 -1.49
N GLN A 286 -18.80 14.05 -2.12
CA GLN A 286 -18.49 12.72 -1.59
C GLN A 286 -16.97 12.52 -1.45
N MET A 287 -16.20 12.96 -2.42
CA MET A 287 -14.75 12.92 -2.36
C MET A 287 -14.21 13.74 -1.18
N LEU A 288 -14.64 14.98 -1.01
CA LEU A 288 -14.23 15.83 0.11
C LEU A 288 -14.60 15.23 1.46
N LYS A 289 -15.82 14.69 1.60
CA LYS A 289 -16.24 13.95 2.81
C LYS A 289 -15.36 12.71 3.04
N GLY A 290 -15.09 11.95 1.98
CA GLY A 290 -14.23 10.77 2.05
C GLY A 290 -12.79 11.11 2.47
N ALA A 291 -12.20 12.20 1.97
CA ALA A 291 -10.90 12.67 2.43
C ALA A 291 -10.90 13.01 3.94
N GLY A 292 -11.93 13.72 4.40
CA GLY A 292 -12.06 14.11 5.80
C GLY A 292 -12.47 12.98 6.74
N SER A 293 -13.03 11.88 6.24
CA SER A 293 -13.50 10.77 7.08
C SER A 293 -12.64 9.53 6.94
N TYR A 294 -12.32 9.13 5.70
CA TYR A 294 -11.66 7.84 5.43
C TYR A 294 -10.14 7.96 5.39
N LEU A 295 -9.61 9.07 4.87
CA LEU A 295 -8.17 9.29 4.74
C LEU A 295 -7.60 10.18 5.85
N PHE A 296 -8.44 10.77 6.70
CA PHE A 296 -8.01 11.74 7.70
C PHE A 296 -6.87 11.24 8.60
N PRO A 297 -6.89 10.03 9.17
CA PRO A 297 -5.79 9.57 10.03
C PRO A 297 -4.45 9.54 9.27
N ALA A 298 -4.42 8.98 8.07
CA ALA A 298 -3.22 8.91 7.25
C ALA A 298 -2.75 10.30 6.78
N LEU A 299 -3.68 11.17 6.36
CA LEU A 299 -3.37 12.55 5.98
C LEU A 299 -2.84 13.38 7.16
N LEU A 300 -3.36 13.17 8.37
CA LEU A 300 -2.88 13.83 9.58
C LEU A 300 -1.43 13.43 9.88
N VAL A 301 -1.14 12.12 9.87
CA VAL A 301 0.23 11.60 10.08
C VAL A 301 1.18 12.13 9.00
N PHE A 302 0.77 12.10 7.74
CA PHE A 302 1.55 12.65 6.64
C PHE A 302 1.78 14.15 6.79
N GLY A 303 0.72 14.91 7.08
CA GLY A 303 0.78 16.38 7.23
C GLY A 303 1.73 16.82 8.35
N ILE A 304 1.61 16.19 9.53
CA ILE A 304 2.53 16.47 10.66
C ILE A 304 3.97 16.12 10.26
N SER A 305 4.19 14.93 9.69
CA SER A 305 5.52 14.50 9.26
C SER A 305 6.11 15.44 8.20
N TYR A 306 5.30 15.92 7.27
CA TYR A 306 5.70 16.86 6.23
C TYR A 306 6.09 18.22 6.80
N ILE A 307 5.26 18.79 7.71
CA ILE A 307 5.55 20.06 8.37
C ILE A 307 6.88 19.98 9.15
N LEU A 308 7.05 18.93 9.95
CA LEU A 308 8.29 18.71 10.71
C LEU A 308 9.50 18.53 9.77
N TYR A 309 9.34 17.76 8.69
CA TYR A 309 10.38 17.57 7.69
C TYR A 309 10.80 18.90 7.05
N ARG A 310 9.85 19.72 6.64
CA ARG A 310 10.11 21.02 6.02
C ARG A 310 10.75 22.02 6.99
N ALA A 311 10.30 22.01 8.24
CA ALA A 311 10.84 22.88 9.27
C ALA A 311 12.31 22.54 9.60
N TYR A 312 12.64 21.26 9.64
CA TYR A 312 13.98 20.80 10.04
C TYR A 312 14.98 20.76 8.88
N PHE A 313 14.63 20.08 7.78
CA PHE A 313 15.58 19.86 6.67
C PHE A 313 15.65 21.03 5.70
N LYS A 314 14.58 21.81 5.52
CA LYS A 314 14.47 22.92 4.54
C LYS A 314 14.79 22.50 3.10
N GLU A 315 14.84 21.19 2.82
CA GLU A 315 15.15 20.59 1.53
C GLU A 315 13.89 20.43 0.67
N LYS A 316 14.09 20.30 -0.65
CA LYS A 316 13.01 19.88 -1.56
C LYS A 316 12.69 18.40 -1.29
N LEU A 317 11.44 18.03 -1.59
CA LEU A 317 11.04 16.62 -1.55
C LEU A 317 11.82 15.81 -2.59
N GLY A 318 12.21 14.60 -2.23
CA GLY A 318 12.84 13.65 -3.15
C GLY A 318 11.91 13.30 -4.31
N ARG A 319 12.48 13.02 -5.47
CA ARG A 319 11.75 12.70 -6.70
C ARG A 319 10.81 11.50 -6.50
N GLU A 320 11.26 10.48 -5.80
CA GLU A 320 10.51 9.26 -5.50
C GLU A 320 9.27 9.57 -4.66
N LEU A 321 9.39 10.45 -3.67
CA LEU A 321 8.27 10.90 -2.84
C LEU A 321 7.25 11.69 -3.67
N VAL A 322 7.71 12.58 -4.54
CA VAL A 322 6.81 13.35 -5.43
C VAL A 322 6.03 12.42 -6.36
N ILE A 323 6.68 11.41 -6.93
CA ILE A 323 6.04 10.40 -7.79
C ILE A 323 5.00 9.60 -7.00
N MET A 324 5.30 9.19 -5.76
CA MET A 324 4.31 8.50 -4.92
C MET A 324 3.12 9.39 -4.60
N LEU A 325 3.34 10.66 -4.29
CA LEU A 325 2.24 11.63 -4.08
C LEU A 325 1.39 11.84 -5.34
N MET A 326 1.98 11.77 -6.53
CA MET A 326 1.20 11.73 -7.78
C MET A 326 0.33 10.47 -7.85
N GLY A 327 0.85 9.31 -7.42
CA GLY A 327 0.07 8.07 -7.30
C GLY A 327 -1.12 8.22 -6.35
N VAL A 328 -0.93 8.88 -5.19
CA VAL A 328 -2.01 9.23 -4.25
C VAL A 328 -3.08 10.08 -4.95
N LEU A 329 -2.68 11.14 -5.63
CA LEU A 329 -3.62 12.05 -6.32
C LEU A 329 -4.38 11.35 -7.45
N LEU A 330 -3.71 10.50 -8.23
CA LEU A 330 -4.33 9.77 -9.33
C LEU A 330 -5.32 8.72 -8.81
N SER A 331 -4.94 7.92 -7.80
CA SER A 331 -5.80 6.89 -7.24
C SER A 331 -7.02 7.48 -6.53
N TYR A 332 -6.83 8.58 -5.81
CA TYR A 332 -7.91 9.34 -5.19
C TYR A 332 -8.81 9.99 -6.24
N GLY A 333 -8.22 10.72 -7.20
CA GLY A 333 -8.95 11.41 -8.25
C GLY A 333 -9.78 10.50 -9.14
N ALA A 334 -9.32 9.27 -9.39
CA ALA A 334 -10.07 8.27 -10.15
C ALA A 334 -11.44 7.96 -9.52
N MET A 335 -11.59 8.09 -8.21
CA MET A 335 -12.85 7.84 -7.51
C MET A 335 -13.97 8.84 -7.86
N VAL A 336 -13.66 9.99 -8.42
CA VAL A 336 -14.64 10.94 -8.96
C VAL A 336 -15.50 10.32 -10.07
N LEU A 337 -14.93 9.36 -10.80
CA LEU A 337 -15.62 8.66 -11.87
C LEU A 337 -16.54 7.54 -11.33
N SER A 338 -16.39 7.14 -10.08
CA SER A 338 -17.24 6.13 -9.44
C SER A 338 -18.58 6.72 -8.99
N PRO A 339 -19.70 6.01 -9.18
CA PRO A 339 -20.99 6.44 -8.63
C PRO A 339 -21.01 6.42 -7.10
N HIS A 340 -20.17 5.58 -6.47
CA HIS A 340 -20.06 5.45 -5.01
C HIS A 340 -18.61 5.52 -4.56
N TYR A 341 -18.37 6.16 -3.42
CA TYR A 341 -17.07 6.17 -2.75
C TYR A 341 -17.22 5.63 -1.32
N PRO A 342 -17.32 4.30 -1.15
CA PRO A 342 -17.34 3.70 0.18
C PRO A 342 -15.97 3.80 0.85
N ASP A 343 -15.96 3.80 2.19
CA ASP A 343 -14.77 3.92 3.03
C ASP A 343 -13.64 2.96 2.61
N ARG A 344 -13.95 1.69 2.43
CA ARG A 344 -13.00 0.64 2.02
C ARG A 344 -12.33 0.90 0.66
N ALA A 345 -12.97 1.63 -0.25
CA ALA A 345 -12.38 1.97 -1.55
C ALA A 345 -11.20 2.96 -1.42
N ALA A 346 -11.07 3.64 -0.28
CA ALA A 346 -9.95 4.50 0.04
C ALA A 346 -8.69 3.74 0.48
N PHE A 347 -8.76 2.42 0.72
CA PHE A 347 -7.68 1.61 1.29
C PHE A 347 -6.36 1.76 0.53
N GLY A 348 -6.34 1.52 -0.77
CA GLY A 348 -5.11 1.60 -1.56
C GLY A 348 -4.49 3.00 -1.56
N THR A 349 -5.31 4.05 -1.65
CA THR A 349 -4.85 5.44 -1.53
C THR A 349 -4.27 5.71 -0.13
N CYS A 350 -4.91 5.19 0.93
CA CYS A 350 -4.43 5.27 2.30
C CYS A 350 -3.04 4.65 2.45
N VAL A 351 -2.84 3.44 1.93
CA VAL A 351 -1.54 2.74 1.92
C VAL A 351 -0.44 3.59 1.25
N LEU A 352 -0.73 4.24 0.12
CA LEU A 352 0.24 5.13 -0.54
C LEU A 352 0.59 6.34 0.32
N ILE A 353 -0.39 6.94 1.02
CA ILE A 353 -0.15 8.06 1.95
C ILE A 353 0.71 7.60 3.13
N GLU A 354 0.44 6.42 3.68
CA GLU A 354 1.21 5.84 4.78
C GLU A 354 2.67 5.60 4.42
N ILE A 355 2.94 5.07 3.22
CA ILE A 355 4.30 4.90 2.70
C ILE A 355 5.02 6.25 2.63
N CYS A 356 4.35 7.30 2.12
CA CYS A 356 4.90 8.64 2.06
C CYS A 356 5.20 9.21 3.47
N ALA A 357 4.27 9.04 4.41
CA ALA A 357 4.44 9.46 5.79
C ALA A 357 5.59 8.72 6.48
N ALA A 358 5.64 7.39 6.34
CA ALA A 358 6.68 6.56 6.93
C ALA A 358 8.08 6.91 6.40
N ALA A 359 8.20 7.28 5.13
CA ALA A 359 9.47 7.74 4.56
C ALA A 359 9.95 9.04 5.21
N LEU A 360 9.07 9.99 5.45
CA LEU A 360 9.39 11.24 6.17
C LEU A 360 9.72 10.98 7.64
N ILE A 361 8.92 10.15 8.32
CA ILE A 361 9.14 9.73 9.71
C ILE A 361 10.51 9.05 9.84
N SER A 362 10.85 8.15 8.93
CA SER A 362 12.14 7.46 8.92
C SER A 362 13.32 8.43 8.87
N ARG A 363 13.25 9.47 8.04
CA ARG A 363 14.28 10.52 7.93
C ARG A 363 14.34 11.41 9.18
N LEU A 364 13.19 11.79 9.73
CA LEU A 364 13.12 12.59 10.97
C LEU A 364 13.66 11.82 12.17
N SER A 365 13.31 10.53 12.28
CA SER A 365 13.80 9.64 13.35
C SER A 365 15.30 9.38 13.25
N SER A 366 15.86 9.19 12.04
CA SER A 366 17.30 8.99 11.84
C SER A 366 18.13 10.19 12.29
N ARG A 367 17.56 11.38 12.26
CA ARG A 367 18.16 12.64 12.76
C ARG A 367 17.73 13.01 14.18
N ARG A 368 16.97 12.15 14.86
CA ARG A 368 16.46 12.35 16.22
C ARG A 368 15.63 13.62 16.42
N VAL A 369 14.98 14.07 15.38
CA VAL A 369 14.00 15.17 15.45
C VAL A 369 12.72 14.73 16.16
N ILE A 370 12.39 13.45 16.03
CA ILE A 370 11.27 12.78 16.70
C ILE A 370 11.77 11.51 17.39
N PRO A 371 10.98 10.85 18.24
CA PRO A 371 11.33 9.56 18.84
C PRO A 371 11.82 8.55 17.80
N GLY A 372 12.66 7.62 18.23
CA GLY A 372 13.17 6.55 17.38
C GLY A 372 12.03 5.68 16.83
N THR A 373 12.24 5.11 15.66
CA THR A 373 11.24 4.21 15.04
C THR A 373 10.84 3.04 15.94
N ALA A 374 11.72 2.58 16.82
CA ALA A 374 11.42 1.50 17.76
C ALA A 374 10.36 1.92 18.80
N GLN A 375 10.46 3.11 19.35
CA GLN A 375 9.47 3.65 20.29
C GLN A 375 8.13 3.90 19.56
N LEU A 376 8.17 4.46 18.35
CA LEU A 376 6.96 4.66 17.53
C LEU A 376 6.30 3.33 17.17
N ALA A 377 7.09 2.31 16.83
CA ALA A 377 6.58 0.97 16.56
C ALA A 377 5.85 0.39 17.78
N CYS A 378 6.44 0.47 18.98
CA CYS A 378 5.78 0.00 20.19
C CYS A 378 4.44 0.71 20.42
N MET A 379 4.42 2.04 20.32
CA MET A 379 3.19 2.83 20.50
C MET A 379 2.10 2.44 19.48
N MET A 380 2.45 2.36 18.19
CA MET A 380 1.50 2.03 17.14
C MET A 380 1.01 0.58 17.22
N LEU A 381 1.89 -0.38 17.58
CA LEU A 381 1.51 -1.76 17.76
C LEU A 381 0.54 -1.93 18.94
N ILE A 382 0.82 -1.31 20.09
CA ILE A 382 -0.10 -1.35 21.25
C ILE A 382 -1.47 -0.76 20.86
N SER A 383 -1.48 0.40 20.19
CA SER A 383 -2.73 1.02 19.76
C SER A 383 -3.48 0.16 18.73
N SER A 384 -2.78 -0.48 17.79
CA SER A 384 -3.40 -1.37 16.80
C SER A 384 -3.99 -2.63 17.45
N MET A 385 -3.36 -3.16 18.50
CA MET A 385 -3.91 -4.28 19.28
C MET A 385 -5.24 -3.91 19.93
N MET A 386 -5.42 -2.68 20.40
CA MET A 386 -6.70 -2.21 20.94
C MET A 386 -7.79 -2.24 19.85
N VAL A 387 -7.48 -1.80 18.62
CA VAL A 387 -8.43 -1.87 17.50
C VAL A 387 -8.80 -3.32 17.18
N MET A 388 -7.81 -4.22 17.10
CA MET A 388 -8.08 -5.64 16.83
C MET A 388 -8.88 -6.28 17.96
N TYR A 389 -8.59 -5.93 19.22
CA TYR A 389 -9.32 -6.45 20.37
C TYR A 389 -10.80 -6.06 20.34
N THR A 390 -11.16 -4.85 19.89
CA THR A 390 -12.57 -4.46 19.77
C THR A 390 -13.36 -5.37 18.82
N VAL A 391 -12.70 -5.90 17.76
CA VAL A 391 -13.33 -6.86 16.83
C VAL A 391 -13.48 -8.25 17.47
N ILE A 392 -12.53 -8.65 18.32
CA ILE A 392 -12.56 -9.96 18.98
C ILE A 392 -13.61 -9.99 20.12
N ALA A 393 -13.83 -8.84 20.77
CA ALA A 393 -14.71 -8.70 21.92
C ALA A 393 -16.21 -8.59 21.56
N ILE A 394 -16.53 -8.32 20.30
CA ILE A 394 -17.89 -8.27 19.76
C ILE A 394 -18.27 -9.64 19.20
#